data_f98ac4a8bb8d8dea5ab67fe326d9e00c
#
_entry.id   f98ac4a8bb8d8dea5ab67fe326d9e00c
#
_cell.length_a   1.000
_cell.length_b   1.000
_cell.length_c   1.000
_cell.angle_alpha   90.00
_cell.angle_beta   90.00
_cell.angle_gamma   90.00
#
_symmetry.space_group_name_H-M   'P 1'
#
loop_
_entity.id
_entity.type
_entity.pdbx_description
1 polymer ?
#
loop_
_entity_poly.entity_id
_entity_poly.type
_entity_poly.pdbx_seq_one_letter_code
_entity_poly.pdbx_strand_id
1 'polypeptide(L)'
;MERVGMFMHEVGKQLEDLQITRGGNIIMVQVENEYGSYATDKPYVSAIRDTVRAAGFTEVPLFQCDWSSNFLNNGLDDLIWTVNFGTGANIDKQFAKLREVRPETPLMCSEFWSGWFDHWGRKHETRPGEVMVEGLKEMLDKGISFSLYMTHGGTTFGWWGGANNPAYSAMCSSYDYDAPISEAGWTTDKYFALRDMLKNYLQEGEKLPDVPQALPVMEVPAIKFTQIAPLINNLPTPKQTEDIKPMEKFDQGWGTILYRTSLPEEVKAGTILRITEQHDWTQVFADGKLLARLDRRAGEQEVVLPALKAGTQLDLLVEAMGRVNFDKSIHDRKGITEKVELVNGKDIEALKNWTVYNFPVNYDFVADKNYQDMNSSAFCGIEKNDESVPAYYRATFTLDKVADTFFNMESWGKGMVWVNGHAMGRFWEIGPQQTLYMPGCWLKKGVNEIIVLDLSLIHI
;
A
#
# COMPACT_ATOMS: atom_id res chain seq x y z
N MET A 1 1.21 18.63 15.09
CA MET A 1 1.21 19.83 14.21
C MET A 1 2.60 20.27 13.76
N GLU A 2 3.63 20.37 14.62
CA GLU A 2 4.98 20.82 14.23
C GLU A 2 5.53 20.12 12.99
N ARG A 3 5.56 18.79 12.97
CA ARG A 3 6.04 18.01 11.80
C ARG A 3 5.20 18.19 10.55
N VAL A 4 3.88 18.38 10.71
CA VAL A 4 2.99 18.71 9.59
C VAL A 4 3.35 20.08 9.02
N GLY A 5 3.63 21.07 9.87
CA GLY A 5 4.08 22.38 9.45
C GLY A 5 5.42 22.35 8.67
N MET A 6 6.38 21.57 9.15
CA MET A 6 7.66 21.35 8.45
C MET A 6 7.44 20.74 7.05
N PHE A 7 6.62 19.68 6.97
CA PHE A 7 6.29 19.04 5.69
C PHE A 7 5.59 20.01 4.73
N MET A 8 4.54 20.70 5.20
CA MET A 8 3.81 21.66 4.36
C MET A 8 4.68 22.82 3.88
N HIS A 9 5.63 23.28 4.71
CA HIS A 9 6.58 24.29 4.31
C HIS A 9 7.49 23.81 3.16
N GLU A 10 7.97 22.57 3.19
CA GLU A 10 8.74 22.00 2.08
C GLU A 10 7.88 21.81 0.83
N VAL A 11 6.61 21.41 0.96
CA VAL A 11 5.65 21.37 -0.16
C VAL A 11 5.44 22.78 -0.74
N GLY A 12 5.27 23.79 0.10
CA GLY A 12 5.13 25.18 -0.30
C GLY A 12 6.29 25.65 -1.15
N LYS A 13 7.54 25.43 -0.71
CA LYS A 13 8.75 25.78 -1.47
C LYS A 13 8.78 25.23 -2.90
N GLN A 14 8.14 24.08 -3.14
CA GLN A 14 8.12 23.44 -4.45
C GLN A 14 6.95 23.91 -5.31
N LEU A 15 5.83 24.32 -4.72
CA LEU A 15 4.56 24.45 -5.41
C LEU A 15 3.91 25.84 -5.33
N GLU A 16 4.27 26.73 -4.37
CA GLU A 16 3.56 28.00 -4.19
C GLU A 16 3.60 28.89 -5.42
N ASP A 17 4.69 28.86 -6.19
CA ASP A 17 4.84 29.65 -7.43
C ASP A 17 4.03 29.09 -8.60
N LEU A 18 3.45 27.89 -8.44
CA LEU A 18 2.63 27.26 -9.48
C LEU A 18 1.13 27.62 -9.34
N GLN A 19 0.77 28.54 -8.46
CA GLN A 19 -0.60 29.06 -8.38
C GLN A 19 -0.97 29.80 -9.68
N ILE A 20 -2.22 29.67 -10.12
CA ILE A 20 -2.67 30.23 -11.41
C ILE A 20 -2.46 31.75 -11.50
N THR A 21 -2.57 32.45 -10.39
CA THR A 21 -2.29 33.90 -10.29
C THR A 21 -0.85 34.27 -10.56
N ARG A 22 0.07 33.30 -10.43
CA ARG A 22 1.51 33.42 -10.73
C ARG A 22 1.90 32.80 -12.08
N GLY A 23 0.92 32.36 -12.88
CA GLY A 23 1.13 31.75 -14.19
C GLY A 23 1.30 30.23 -14.18
N GLY A 24 1.14 29.58 -13.04
CA GLY A 24 1.09 28.12 -12.91
C GLY A 24 -0.29 27.53 -13.16
N ASN A 25 -0.50 26.28 -12.82
CA ASN A 25 -1.73 25.53 -13.10
C ASN A 25 -2.53 25.16 -11.85
N ILE A 26 -2.09 25.54 -10.65
CA ILE A 26 -2.82 25.26 -9.40
C ILE A 26 -3.98 26.26 -9.29
N ILE A 27 -5.20 25.75 -9.38
CA ILE A 27 -6.43 26.56 -9.32
C ILE A 27 -7.08 26.56 -7.93
N MET A 28 -6.84 25.55 -7.11
CA MET A 28 -7.33 25.43 -5.74
C MET A 28 -6.51 24.37 -4.98
N VAL A 29 -6.51 24.45 -3.63
CA VAL A 29 -5.77 23.53 -2.77
C VAL A 29 -6.68 22.95 -1.69
N GLN A 30 -6.60 21.63 -1.51
CA GLN A 30 -7.38 20.89 -0.53
C GLN A 30 -6.78 20.98 0.88
N VAL A 31 -7.64 21.19 1.85
CA VAL A 31 -7.32 21.17 3.28
C VAL A 31 -7.85 19.88 3.88
N GLU A 32 -6.95 18.98 4.28
CA GLU A 32 -7.27 17.66 4.79
C GLU A 32 -7.98 16.76 3.75
N ASN A 33 -8.31 15.51 4.10
CA ASN A 33 -9.08 14.60 3.26
C ASN A 33 -10.05 13.78 4.09
N GLU A 34 -11.36 13.99 3.89
CA GLU A 34 -12.45 13.20 4.49
C GLU A 34 -12.33 13.02 6.02
N TYR A 35 -11.84 14.07 6.71
CA TYR A 35 -11.58 14.02 8.14
C TYR A 35 -12.84 13.73 8.97
N GLY A 36 -14.02 14.08 8.46
CA GLY A 36 -15.31 13.77 9.10
C GLY A 36 -15.59 12.27 9.27
N SER A 37 -14.90 11.43 8.51
CA SER A 37 -14.96 9.96 8.66
C SER A 37 -14.12 9.47 9.84
N TYR A 38 -13.09 10.23 10.23
CA TYR A 38 -12.22 9.92 11.36
C TYR A 38 -12.71 10.49 12.67
N ALA A 39 -12.95 11.82 12.70
CA ALA A 39 -13.29 12.53 13.93
C ALA A 39 -14.04 13.85 13.66
N THR A 40 -14.42 14.54 14.75
CA THR A 40 -14.93 15.92 14.73
C THR A 40 -13.99 16.78 15.56
N ASP A 41 -13.16 17.59 14.89
CA ASP A 41 -12.18 18.49 15.50
C ASP A 41 -11.92 19.71 14.59
N LYS A 42 -12.80 20.70 14.64
CA LYS A 42 -12.64 21.95 13.88
C LYS A 42 -11.34 22.71 14.20
N PRO A 43 -10.86 22.78 15.45
CA PRO A 43 -9.56 23.36 15.76
C PRO A 43 -8.41 22.70 14.99
N TYR A 44 -8.40 21.37 14.88
CA TYR A 44 -7.40 20.65 14.07
C TYR A 44 -7.49 21.04 12.59
N VAL A 45 -8.67 20.95 11.98
CA VAL A 45 -8.86 21.31 10.55
C VAL A 45 -8.49 22.76 10.28
N SER A 46 -8.83 23.69 11.23
CA SER A 46 -8.40 25.09 11.16
C SER A 46 -6.88 25.22 11.19
N ALA A 47 -6.19 24.46 12.04
CA ALA A 47 -4.74 24.47 12.12
C ALA A 47 -4.09 23.95 10.83
N ILE A 48 -4.65 22.93 10.17
CA ILE A 48 -4.21 22.46 8.85
C ILE A 48 -4.39 23.55 7.79
N ARG A 49 -5.58 24.18 7.71
CA ARG A 49 -5.84 25.31 6.80
C ARG A 49 -4.80 26.43 6.98
N ASP A 50 -4.54 26.82 8.22
CA ASP A 50 -3.59 27.91 8.53
C ASP A 50 -2.15 27.49 8.15
N THR A 51 -1.82 26.22 8.31
CA THR A 51 -0.53 25.64 7.88
C THR A 51 -0.38 25.68 6.36
N VAL A 52 -1.44 25.34 5.61
CA VAL A 52 -1.44 25.42 4.13
C VAL A 52 -1.24 26.87 3.68
N ARG A 53 -1.92 27.83 4.31
CA ARG A 53 -1.72 29.26 4.04
C ARG A 53 -0.31 29.74 4.37
N ALA A 54 0.23 29.32 5.51
CA ALA A 54 1.58 29.64 5.93
C ALA A 54 2.66 29.05 5.00
N ALA A 55 2.33 27.98 4.28
CA ALA A 55 3.18 27.38 3.24
C ALA A 55 3.15 28.12 1.90
N GLY A 56 2.41 29.25 1.78
CA GLY A 56 2.40 30.10 0.58
C GLY A 56 1.15 29.98 -0.30
N PHE A 57 0.22 29.05 -0.02
CA PHE A 57 -1.02 28.90 -0.80
C PHE A 57 -2.09 29.90 -0.34
N THR A 58 -1.92 31.19 -0.73
CA THR A 58 -2.76 32.30 -0.29
C THR A 58 -3.54 32.97 -1.44
N GLU A 59 -3.24 32.66 -2.68
CA GLU A 59 -3.77 33.34 -3.85
C GLU A 59 -4.84 32.54 -4.60
N VAL A 60 -4.99 31.26 -4.28
CA VAL A 60 -6.03 30.39 -4.82
C VAL A 60 -7.02 29.99 -3.71
N PRO A 61 -8.28 29.69 -4.06
CA PRO A 61 -9.25 29.17 -3.09
C PRO A 61 -8.76 27.89 -2.41
N LEU A 62 -9.03 27.79 -1.11
CA LEU A 62 -8.87 26.52 -0.39
C LEU A 62 -10.23 25.81 -0.31
N PHE A 63 -10.21 24.51 -0.35
CA PHE A 63 -11.42 23.68 -0.23
C PHE A 63 -11.21 22.51 0.71
N GLN A 64 -12.28 21.95 1.21
CA GLN A 64 -12.30 20.71 1.96
C GLN A 64 -13.37 19.79 1.39
N CYS A 65 -13.08 18.49 1.41
CA CYS A 65 -14.00 17.46 0.97
C CYS A 65 -14.36 16.51 2.10
N ASP A 66 -15.54 15.93 1.99
CA ASP A 66 -16.00 14.86 2.86
C ASP A 66 -17.16 14.11 2.17
N TRP A 67 -17.63 13.03 2.78
CA TRP A 67 -18.86 12.41 2.35
C TRP A 67 -20.05 13.30 2.68
N SER A 68 -21.11 13.21 1.89
CA SER A 68 -22.35 13.97 2.09
C SER A 68 -22.98 13.82 3.48
N SER A 69 -22.67 12.75 4.19
CA SER A 69 -23.08 12.49 5.57
C SER A 69 -22.21 13.18 6.63
N ASN A 70 -20.97 13.55 6.30
CA ASN A 70 -19.95 13.92 7.27
C ASN A 70 -19.46 15.36 7.14
N PHE A 71 -19.65 16.02 5.98
CA PHE A 71 -19.00 17.32 5.68
C PHE A 71 -19.35 18.44 6.68
N LEU A 72 -20.49 18.37 7.35
CA LEU A 72 -20.87 19.34 8.37
C LEU A 72 -20.04 19.24 9.66
N ASN A 73 -19.46 18.07 9.94
CA ASN A 73 -18.78 17.83 11.22
C ASN A 73 -17.59 18.76 11.42
N ASN A 74 -16.86 19.08 10.35
CA ASN A 74 -15.62 19.85 10.41
C ASN A 74 -15.61 21.05 9.45
N GLY A 75 -16.75 21.39 8.84
CA GLY A 75 -16.86 22.44 7.83
C GLY A 75 -16.38 23.79 8.33
N LEU A 76 -15.41 24.40 7.64
CA LEU A 76 -14.92 25.77 7.87
C LEU A 76 -15.61 26.71 6.89
N ASP A 77 -16.10 27.88 7.41
CA ASP A 77 -16.94 28.77 6.63
C ASP A 77 -16.20 29.52 5.53
N ASP A 78 -14.91 29.66 5.67
CA ASP A 78 -14.01 30.31 4.71
C ASP A 78 -13.40 29.38 3.65
N LEU A 79 -13.84 28.12 3.62
CA LEU A 79 -13.44 27.15 2.59
C LEU A 79 -14.61 26.83 1.64
N ILE A 80 -14.30 26.44 0.42
CA ILE A 80 -15.26 25.79 -0.47
C ILE A 80 -15.50 24.37 0.05
N TRP A 81 -16.76 23.96 0.15
CA TRP A 81 -17.12 22.60 0.54
C TRP A 81 -17.46 21.76 -0.68
N THR A 82 -16.84 20.62 -0.78
CA THR A 82 -17.06 19.63 -1.84
C THR A 82 -17.49 18.31 -1.23
N VAL A 83 -18.09 17.42 -2.02
CA VAL A 83 -18.51 16.11 -1.57
C VAL A 83 -17.93 15.02 -2.45
N ASN A 84 -17.58 13.86 -1.86
CA ASN A 84 -17.01 12.71 -2.53
C ASN A 84 -18.04 11.58 -2.61
N PHE A 85 -18.17 10.97 -3.78
CA PHE A 85 -19.01 9.79 -4.00
C PHE A 85 -18.65 9.10 -5.32
N GLY A 86 -19.12 7.87 -5.52
CA GLY A 86 -18.78 7.08 -6.70
C GLY A 86 -19.92 6.86 -7.67
N THR A 87 -19.63 6.06 -8.67
CA THR A 87 -20.58 5.62 -9.71
C THR A 87 -21.86 5.04 -9.10
N GLY A 88 -23.02 5.36 -9.72
CA GLY A 88 -24.32 4.90 -9.27
C GLY A 88 -24.92 5.65 -8.09
N ALA A 89 -24.22 6.67 -7.56
CA ALA A 89 -24.78 7.53 -6.50
C ALA A 89 -25.92 8.40 -7.05
N ASN A 90 -26.92 8.67 -6.21
CA ASN A 90 -27.96 9.63 -6.53
C ASN A 90 -27.43 11.06 -6.30
N ILE A 91 -27.15 11.78 -7.38
CA ILE A 91 -26.48 13.09 -7.38
C ILE A 91 -27.24 14.12 -6.52
N ASP A 92 -28.58 14.20 -6.65
CA ASP A 92 -29.38 15.15 -5.90
C ASP A 92 -29.33 14.91 -4.39
N LYS A 93 -29.34 13.63 -3.98
CA LYS A 93 -29.16 13.27 -2.55
C LYS A 93 -27.79 13.65 -2.02
N GLN A 94 -26.73 13.48 -2.80
CA GLN A 94 -25.36 13.82 -2.38
C GLN A 94 -25.24 15.33 -2.10
N PHE A 95 -25.88 16.18 -2.91
CA PHE A 95 -25.79 17.65 -2.76
C PHE A 95 -26.94 18.27 -1.97
N ALA A 96 -27.98 17.51 -1.59
CA ALA A 96 -29.17 18.06 -0.96
C ALA A 96 -28.85 18.92 0.29
N LYS A 97 -28.03 18.36 1.19
CA LYS A 97 -27.68 19.07 2.43
C LYS A 97 -26.77 20.26 2.19
N LEU A 98 -25.85 20.19 1.23
CA LEU A 98 -24.99 21.30 0.87
C LEU A 98 -25.81 22.47 0.29
N ARG A 99 -26.75 22.20 -0.60
CA ARG A 99 -27.68 23.21 -1.14
C ARG A 99 -28.54 23.86 -0.05
N GLU A 100 -28.97 23.09 0.95
CA GLU A 100 -29.74 23.62 2.08
C GLU A 100 -28.93 24.61 2.92
N VAL A 101 -27.68 24.27 3.27
CA VAL A 101 -26.87 25.04 4.20
C VAL A 101 -26.03 26.14 3.54
N ARG A 102 -25.75 25.99 2.25
CA ARG A 102 -24.96 26.93 1.42
C ARG A 102 -25.54 27.04 0.00
N PRO A 103 -26.72 27.64 -0.17
CA PRO A 103 -27.44 27.66 -1.47
C PRO A 103 -26.65 28.31 -2.61
N GLU A 104 -25.78 29.26 -2.30
CA GLU A 104 -24.98 30.01 -3.30
C GLU A 104 -23.60 29.41 -3.55
N THR A 105 -23.23 28.29 -2.90
CA THR A 105 -21.91 27.70 -3.09
C THR A 105 -21.82 27.00 -4.44
N PRO A 106 -20.68 27.06 -5.15
CA PRO A 106 -20.46 26.20 -6.32
C PRO A 106 -20.48 24.73 -5.87
N LEU A 107 -21.14 23.89 -6.67
CA LEU A 107 -21.23 22.45 -6.38
C LEU A 107 -20.10 21.72 -7.09
N MET A 108 -19.39 20.86 -6.35
CA MET A 108 -18.30 20.04 -6.89
C MET A 108 -18.24 18.69 -6.18
N CYS A 109 -18.12 17.62 -6.99
CA CYS A 109 -17.65 16.32 -6.55
C CYS A 109 -16.13 16.31 -6.71
N SER A 110 -15.39 16.37 -5.61
CA SER A 110 -13.91 16.45 -5.68
C SER A 110 -13.24 15.10 -5.87
N GLU A 111 -13.93 14.01 -5.53
CA GLU A 111 -13.57 12.65 -5.91
C GLU A 111 -14.80 11.91 -6.42
N PHE A 112 -14.94 11.79 -7.73
CA PHE A 112 -15.92 10.88 -8.33
C PHE A 112 -15.26 9.55 -8.64
N TRP A 113 -15.58 8.52 -7.87
CA TRP A 113 -14.90 7.22 -7.97
C TRP A 113 -15.35 6.43 -9.18
N SER A 114 -14.47 6.32 -10.19
CA SER A 114 -14.71 5.61 -11.45
C SER A 114 -14.62 4.09 -11.34
N GLY A 115 -13.94 3.59 -10.32
CA GLY A 115 -13.66 2.20 -10.03
C GLY A 115 -13.40 2.00 -8.55
N TRP A 116 -12.49 1.07 -8.23
CA TRP A 116 -11.98 0.84 -6.89
C TRP A 116 -10.63 0.11 -6.94
N PHE A 117 -9.88 0.15 -5.85
CA PHE A 117 -8.60 -0.54 -5.75
C PHE A 117 -8.76 -1.99 -5.28
N ASP A 118 -7.84 -2.84 -5.73
CA ASP A 118 -7.80 -4.25 -5.39
C ASP A 118 -7.21 -4.50 -3.99
N HIS A 119 -7.70 -5.56 -3.37
CA HIS A 119 -7.18 -6.08 -2.12
C HIS A 119 -6.69 -7.51 -2.29
N TRP A 120 -5.59 -7.84 -1.63
CA TRP A 120 -5.05 -9.20 -1.63
C TRP A 120 -6.09 -10.25 -1.17
N GLY A 121 -6.22 -11.30 -1.98
CA GLY A 121 -7.15 -12.41 -1.74
C GLY A 121 -8.61 -12.11 -2.02
N ARG A 122 -8.93 -10.96 -2.64
CA ARG A 122 -10.28 -10.64 -3.12
C ARG A 122 -10.36 -10.72 -4.64
N LYS A 123 -11.59 -10.67 -5.15
CA LYS A 123 -11.82 -10.58 -6.59
C LYS A 123 -11.36 -9.22 -7.11
N HIS A 124 -10.82 -9.19 -8.31
CA HIS A 124 -10.49 -7.95 -9.02
C HIS A 124 -11.73 -7.05 -9.15
N GLU A 125 -11.56 -5.78 -8.77
CA GLU A 125 -12.62 -4.78 -8.78
C GLU A 125 -12.82 -4.21 -10.19
N THR A 126 -14.05 -4.27 -10.67
CA THR A 126 -14.44 -3.68 -11.95
C THR A 126 -15.81 -3.01 -11.81
N ARG A 127 -16.03 -1.93 -12.55
CA ARG A 127 -17.33 -1.22 -12.59
C ARG A 127 -17.70 -0.88 -14.02
N PRO A 128 -19.01 -0.99 -14.40
CA PRO A 128 -19.43 -0.67 -15.76
C PRO A 128 -19.14 0.79 -16.13
N GLY A 129 -18.56 1.01 -17.31
CA GLY A 129 -18.21 2.34 -17.79
C GLY A 129 -19.45 3.21 -18.06
N GLU A 130 -20.55 2.61 -18.46
CA GLU A 130 -21.81 3.30 -18.70
C GLU A 130 -22.32 4.01 -17.44
N VAL A 131 -22.25 3.34 -16.28
CA VAL A 131 -22.70 3.91 -14.99
C VAL A 131 -21.82 5.11 -14.58
N MET A 132 -20.51 5.05 -14.88
CA MET A 132 -19.60 6.18 -14.69
C MET A 132 -20.02 7.36 -15.56
N VAL A 133 -20.20 7.11 -16.85
CA VAL A 133 -20.56 8.15 -17.83
C VAL A 133 -21.91 8.78 -17.53
N GLU A 134 -22.91 8.00 -17.13
CA GLU A 134 -24.23 8.50 -16.71
C GLU A 134 -24.13 9.47 -15.54
N GLY A 135 -23.37 9.12 -14.50
CA GLY A 135 -23.19 9.99 -13.35
C GLY A 135 -22.46 11.29 -13.68
N LEU A 136 -21.39 11.22 -14.51
CA LEU A 136 -20.66 12.40 -14.94
C LEU A 136 -21.52 13.31 -15.83
N LYS A 137 -22.30 12.72 -16.76
CA LYS A 137 -23.23 13.45 -17.58
C LYS A 137 -24.29 14.18 -16.74
N GLU A 138 -24.90 13.49 -15.76
CA GLU A 138 -25.89 14.09 -14.87
C GLU A 138 -25.32 15.29 -14.10
N MET A 139 -24.06 15.19 -13.61
CA MET A 139 -23.38 16.32 -12.95
C MET A 139 -23.21 17.50 -13.89
N LEU A 140 -22.70 17.29 -15.11
CA LEU A 140 -22.51 18.34 -16.10
C LEU A 140 -23.82 19.00 -16.51
N ASP A 141 -24.90 18.22 -16.76
CA ASP A 141 -26.23 18.74 -17.08
C ASP A 141 -26.80 19.62 -15.96
N LYS A 142 -26.38 19.40 -14.72
CA LYS A 142 -26.78 20.20 -13.53
C LYS A 142 -25.81 21.32 -13.17
N GLY A 143 -24.77 21.56 -13.97
CA GLY A 143 -23.74 22.57 -13.72
C GLY A 143 -22.87 22.24 -12.51
N ILE A 144 -22.68 20.97 -12.19
CA ILE A 144 -21.86 20.49 -11.08
C ILE A 144 -20.46 20.13 -11.60
N SER A 145 -19.43 20.70 -11.00
CA SER A 145 -18.04 20.36 -11.31
C SER A 145 -17.66 19.01 -10.73
N PHE A 146 -16.70 18.33 -11.35
CA PHE A 146 -16.16 17.08 -10.82
C PHE A 146 -14.64 16.97 -11.03
N SER A 147 -14.02 16.15 -10.19
CA SER A 147 -12.70 15.61 -10.37
C SER A 147 -12.80 14.09 -10.36
N LEU A 148 -12.33 13.44 -11.43
CA LEU A 148 -12.42 11.99 -11.57
C LEU A 148 -11.33 11.30 -10.73
N TYR A 149 -11.72 10.44 -9.83
CA TYR A 149 -10.81 9.64 -8.99
C TYR A 149 -11.06 8.13 -9.27
N MET A 150 -10.19 7.39 -9.97
CA MET A 150 -8.98 7.89 -10.64
C MET A 150 -9.24 8.07 -12.14
N THR A 151 -8.63 9.06 -12.75
CA THR A 151 -8.57 9.15 -14.22
C THR A 151 -7.55 8.18 -14.79
N HIS A 152 -6.42 8.02 -14.11
CA HIS A 152 -5.33 7.12 -14.43
C HIS A 152 -5.11 6.18 -13.25
N GLY A 153 -5.15 4.89 -13.51
CA GLY A 153 -4.72 3.87 -12.57
C GLY A 153 -3.21 3.99 -12.37
N GLY A 154 -2.77 3.98 -11.14
CA GLY A 154 -1.36 4.11 -10.81
C GLY A 154 -0.74 2.82 -10.31
N THR A 155 0.51 2.92 -9.87
CA THR A 155 1.22 1.87 -9.16
C THR A 155 1.65 2.39 -7.80
N THR A 156 1.29 1.69 -6.75
CA THR A 156 1.81 1.94 -5.41
C THR A 156 3.15 1.22 -5.28
N PHE A 157 4.19 1.78 -5.88
CA PHE A 157 5.52 1.22 -5.87
C PHE A 157 6.05 1.00 -4.45
N GLY A 158 6.90 -0.03 -4.30
CA GLY A 158 7.52 -0.36 -3.02
C GLY A 158 6.51 -0.89 -1.99
N TRP A 159 6.47 -0.27 -0.83
CA TRP A 159 5.69 -0.71 0.34
C TRP A 159 4.57 0.25 0.75
N TRP A 160 4.28 1.25 -0.07
CA TRP A 160 3.41 2.36 0.27
C TRP A 160 1.91 2.05 0.18
N GLY A 161 1.52 0.85 -0.23
CA GLY A 161 0.13 0.42 -0.25
C GLY A 161 -0.53 0.57 1.12
N GLY A 162 -1.80 0.98 1.13
CA GLY A 162 -2.61 1.11 2.33
C GLY A 162 -3.39 -0.14 2.67
N ALA A 163 -4.34 0.01 3.59
CA ALA A 163 -5.30 -1.03 3.96
C ALA A 163 -6.62 -0.43 4.44
N ASN A 164 -7.69 -1.17 4.31
CA ASN A 164 -8.98 -0.87 4.92
C ASN A 164 -9.21 -1.66 6.21
N ASN A 165 -10.11 -1.15 7.07
CA ASN A 165 -10.62 -1.74 8.28
C ASN A 165 -12.14 -1.38 8.40
N PRO A 166 -13.01 -2.06 9.16
CA PRO A 166 -12.70 -2.92 10.34
C PRO A 166 -12.25 -4.36 10.02
N ALA A 167 -12.58 -4.93 8.88
CA ALA A 167 -11.96 -6.18 8.45
C ALA A 167 -10.67 -5.85 7.71
N TYR A 168 -9.52 -6.04 8.36
CA TYR A 168 -8.22 -5.70 7.78
C TYR A 168 -8.07 -6.27 6.38
N SER A 169 -7.76 -5.41 5.41
CA SER A 169 -7.68 -5.74 4.01
C SER A 169 -6.62 -4.90 3.32
N ALA A 170 -5.43 -5.48 3.15
CA ALA A 170 -4.31 -4.80 2.51
C ALA A 170 -4.51 -4.67 1.00
N MET A 171 -4.18 -3.50 0.46
CA MET A 171 -4.26 -3.18 -0.97
C MET A 171 -3.13 -3.86 -1.73
N CYS A 172 -3.40 -4.19 -3.00
CA CYS A 172 -2.39 -4.65 -3.96
C CYS A 172 -1.40 -3.52 -4.30
N SER A 173 -0.28 -3.87 -4.94
CA SER A 173 0.68 -2.87 -5.42
C SER A 173 0.14 -2.12 -6.65
N SER A 174 -0.56 -2.79 -7.54
CA SER A 174 -1.30 -2.12 -8.61
C SER A 174 -2.45 -1.31 -8.03
N TYR A 175 -2.54 -0.08 -8.44
CA TYR A 175 -3.66 0.81 -8.20
C TYR A 175 -4.41 1.05 -9.51
N ASP A 176 -4.68 -0.04 -10.23
CA ASP A 176 -5.34 -0.03 -11.54
C ASP A 176 -6.67 0.72 -11.50
N TYR A 177 -7.44 0.51 -10.44
CA TYR A 177 -8.69 1.21 -10.12
C TYR A 177 -9.80 1.00 -11.15
N ASP A 178 -9.60 0.11 -12.14
CA ASP A 178 -10.46 0.03 -13.32
C ASP A 178 -10.68 1.42 -13.97
N ALA A 179 -9.61 2.20 -14.03
CA ALA A 179 -9.63 3.60 -14.44
C ALA A 179 -9.74 3.76 -15.96
N PRO A 180 -10.16 4.96 -16.46
CA PRO A 180 -10.14 5.27 -17.90
C PRO A 180 -8.78 5.14 -18.58
N ILE A 181 -7.69 5.40 -17.85
CA ILE A 181 -6.31 5.19 -18.31
C ILE A 181 -5.67 4.15 -17.40
N SER A 182 -5.15 3.09 -17.98
CA SER A 182 -4.55 1.97 -17.24
C SER A 182 -3.25 2.34 -16.54
N GLU A 183 -2.75 1.46 -15.66
CA GLU A 183 -1.47 1.59 -14.96
C GLU A 183 -0.30 1.90 -15.89
N ALA A 184 -0.25 1.29 -17.08
CA ALA A 184 0.78 1.54 -18.09
C ALA A 184 0.50 2.75 -19.02
N GLY A 185 -0.53 3.54 -18.73
CA GLY A 185 -0.88 4.71 -19.52
C GLY A 185 -1.70 4.43 -20.80
N TRP A 186 -2.28 3.23 -20.93
CA TRP A 186 -3.12 2.89 -22.06
C TRP A 186 -4.57 3.34 -21.85
N THR A 187 -5.20 3.79 -22.94
CA THR A 187 -6.62 4.12 -22.94
C THR A 187 -7.48 2.84 -22.87
N THR A 188 -8.53 2.88 -22.04
CA THR A 188 -9.50 1.80 -21.88
C THR A 188 -10.82 2.14 -22.57
N ASP A 189 -11.77 1.21 -22.55
CA ASP A 189 -13.13 1.46 -23.06
C ASP A 189 -13.80 2.60 -22.29
N LYS A 190 -13.54 2.73 -20.97
CA LYS A 190 -14.02 3.85 -20.16
C LYS A 190 -13.49 5.21 -20.64
N TYR A 191 -12.24 5.26 -21.08
CA TYR A 191 -11.66 6.48 -21.66
C TYR A 191 -12.42 6.92 -22.90
N PHE A 192 -12.71 5.99 -23.82
CA PHE A 192 -13.43 6.32 -25.04
C PHE A 192 -14.89 6.69 -24.76
N ALA A 193 -15.57 5.98 -23.87
CA ALA A 193 -16.94 6.32 -23.45
C ALA A 193 -17.02 7.72 -22.83
N LEU A 194 -16.07 8.05 -21.92
CA LEU A 194 -15.96 9.38 -21.32
C LEU A 194 -15.69 10.46 -22.38
N ARG A 195 -14.72 10.19 -23.28
CA ARG A 195 -14.38 11.10 -24.36
C ARG A 195 -15.56 11.39 -25.28
N ASP A 196 -16.34 10.37 -25.62
CA ASP A 196 -17.52 10.52 -26.47
C ASP A 196 -18.63 11.32 -25.78
N MET A 197 -18.84 11.15 -24.51
CA MET A 197 -19.75 11.94 -23.70
C MET A 197 -19.32 13.42 -23.65
N LEU A 198 -18.05 13.71 -23.40
CA LEU A 198 -17.51 15.07 -23.27
C LEU A 198 -17.61 15.89 -24.56
N LYS A 199 -17.68 15.26 -25.74
CA LYS A 199 -17.92 15.96 -27.02
C LYS A 199 -19.19 16.83 -27.00
N ASN A 200 -20.20 16.43 -26.20
CA ASN A 200 -21.47 17.15 -26.11
C ASN A 200 -21.41 18.43 -25.26
N TYR A 201 -20.28 18.64 -24.54
CA TYR A 201 -20.07 19.79 -23.65
C TYR A 201 -19.00 20.75 -24.14
N LEU A 202 -18.44 20.51 -25.33
CA LEU A 202 -17.49 21.44 -25.96
C LEU A 202 -18.18 22.73 -26.35
N GLN A 203 -17.50 23.84 -26.15
CA GLN A 203 -17.93 25.15 -26.63
C GLN A 203 -17.65 25.30 -28.13
N GLU A 204 -18.26 26.30 -28.77
CA GLU A 204 -18.04 26.58 -30.17
C GLU A 204 -16.54 26.84 -30.45
N GLY A 205 -15.97 26.09 -31.38
CA GLY A 205 -14.53 26.15 -31.72
C GLY A 205 -13.61 25.28 -30.89
N GLU A 206 -14.08 24.68 -29.80
CA GLU A 206 -13.29 23.73 -29.01
C GLU A 206 -13.22 22.36 -29.69
N LYS A 207 -12.10 21.67 -29.47
CA LYS A 207 -11.88 20.28 -29.91
C LYS A 207 -11.19 19.51 -28.83
N LEU A 208 -11.60 18.26 -28.64
CA LEU A 208 -10.83 17.34 -27.82
C LEU A 208 -9.47 17.07 -28.50
N PRO A 209 -8.36 17.05 -27.73
CA PRO A 209 -7.05 16.70 -28.28
C PRO A 209 -7.06 15.28 -28.85
N ASP A 210 -6.15 15.00 -29.78
CA ASP A 210 -6.01 13.63 -30.30
C ASP A 210 -5.65 12.65 -29.18
N VAL A 211 -6.10 11.40 -29.35
CA VAL A 211 -5.72 10.34 -28.39
C VAL A 211 -4.24 10.04 -28.56
N PRO A 212 -3.44 10.11 -27.49
CA PRO A 212 -2.04 9.78 -27.57
C PRO A 212 -1.82 8.33 -28.04
N GLN A 213 -0.74 8.11 -28.80
CA GLN A 213 -0.35 6.75 -29.17
C GLN A 213 0.10 6.00 -27.92
N ALA A 214 -0.40 4.75 -27.75
CA ALA A 214 0.02 3.89 -26.66
C ALA A 214 1.54 3.67 -26.67
N LEU A 215 2.16 3.78 -25.50
CA LEU A 215 3.57 3.45 -25.34
C LEU A 215 3.81 1.95 -25.58
N PRO A 216 4.91 1.59 -26.25
CA PRO A 216 5.22 0.19 -26.51
C PRO A 216 5.58 -0.53 -25.20
N VAL A 217 5.17 -1.79 -25.11
CA VAL A 217 5.61 -2.72 -24.07
C VAL A 217 6.54 -3.74 -24.69
N MET A 218 7.53 -4.17 -23.94
CA MET A 218 8.45 -5.23 -24.39
C MET A 218 8.25 -6.51 -23.56
N GLU A 219 8.47 -7.62 -24.21
CA GLU A 219 8.64 -8.90 -23.54
C GLU A 219 10.07 -9.03 -23.01
N VAL A 220 10.21 -9.45 -21.75
CA VAL A 220 11.48 -9.83 -21.15
C VAL A 220 11.47 -11.36 -21.00
N PRO A 221 12.48 -12.08 -21.53
CA PRO A 221 12.58 -13.51 -21.36
C PRO A 221 12.62 -13.93 -19.89
N ALA A 222 12.26 -15.17 -19.61
CA ALA A 222 12.32 -15.74 -18.25
C ALA A 222 13.72 -15.54 -17.63
N ILE A 223 13.75 -14.94 -16.44
CA ILE A 223 14.98 -14.61 -15.72
C ILE A 223 15.34 -15.79 -14.82
N LYS A 224 16.54 -16.33 -14.99
CA LYS A 224 17.06 -17.38 -14.12
C LYS A 224 17.79 -16.77 -12.92
N PHE A 225 17.27 -17.00 -11.72
CA PHE A 225 17.94 -16.61 -10.48
C PHE A 225 19.14 -17.54 -10.23
N THR A 226 20.27 -16.95 -9.85
CA THR A 226 21.55 -17.66 -9.68
C THR A 226 22.13 -17.52 -8.29
N GLN A 227 21.63 -16.55 -7.50
CA GLN A 227 22.13 -16.25 -6.17
C GLN A 227 20.98 -16.23 -5.16
N ILE A 228 21.27 -16.68 -3.93
CA ILE A 228 20.33 -16.72 -2.81
C ILE A 228 20.99 -16.23 -1.52
N ALA A 229 20.24 -15.56 -0.67
CA ALA A 229 20.64 -15.14 0.66
C ALA A 229 19.51 -15.42 1.65
N PRO A 230 19.51 -16.58 2.35
CA PRO A 230 18.50 -16.89 3.38
C PRO A 230 18.48 -15.83 4.49
N LEU A 231 17.28 -15.43 4.95
CA LEU A 231 17.14 -14.40 5.98
C LEU A 231 17.86 -14.80 7.27
N ILE A 232 17.71 -16.07 7.67
CA ILE A 232 18.30 -16.59 8.91
C ILE A 232 19.84 -16.54 8.92
N ASN A 233 20.47 -16.60 7.75
CA ASN A 233 21.92 -16.51 7.59
C ASN A 233 22.40 -15.06 7.41
N ASN A 234 21.47 -14.10 7.35
CA ASN A 234 21.73 -12.68 7.11
C ASN A 234 21.09 -11.80 8.20
N LEU A 235 21.06 -12.29 9.44
CA LEU A 235 20.47 -11.57 10.56
C LEU A 235 21.18 -10.22 10.76
N PRO A 236 20.44 -9.11 10.82
CA PRO A 236 20.99 -7.79 11.13
C PRO A 236 21.45 -7.69 12.59
N THR A 237 21.96 -6.52 12.99
CA THR A 237 22.35 -6.25 14.38
C THR A 237 21.13 -6.41 15.29
N PRO A 238 21.21 -7.28 16.32
CA PRO A 238 20.10 -7.54 17.24
C PRO A 238 19.81 -6.36 18.17
N LYS A 239 18.55 -6.18 18.50
CA LYS A 239 18.08 -5.32 19.59
C LYS A 239 17.45 -6.18 20.67
N GLN A 240 17.55 -5.77 21.94
CA GLN A 240 17.02 -6.53 23.08
C GLN A 240 15.84 -5.80 23.69
N THR A 241 14.83 -6.56 24.13
CA THR A 241 13.69 -6.03 24.90
C THR A 241 13.15 -7.11 25.82
N GLU A 242 12.70 -6.74 27.01
CA GLU A 242 12.06 -7.68 27.94
C GLU A 242 10.68 -8.10 27.40
N ASP A 243 9.84 -7.13 27.09
CA ASP A 243 8.48 -7.34 26.56
C ASP A 243 8.46 -7.13 25.05
N ILE A 244 7.52 -7.80 24.38
CA ILE A 244 7.26 -7.59 22.95
C ILE A 244 6.84 -6.14 22.71
N LYS A 245 7.25 -5.57 21.57
CA LYS A 245 6.93 -4.20 21.18
C LYS A 245 6.72 -4.12 19.67
N PRO A 246 5.89 -3.17 19.20
CA PRO A 246 5.69 -2.97 17.78
C PRO A 246 6.99 -2.53 17.07
N MET A 247 7.03 -2.78 15.77
CA MET A 247 8.14 -2.53 14.87
C MET A 247 8.68 -1.08 14.98
N GLU A 248 7.81 -0.10 15.15
CA GLU A 248 8.18 1.33 15.25
C GLU A 248 8.99 1.65 16.51
N LYS A 249 8.94 0.81 17.54
CA LYS A 249 9.80 0.96 18.72
C LYS A 249 11.25 0.54 18.48
N PHE A 250 11.49 -0.08 17.34
CA PHE A 250 12.82 -0.49 16.87
C PHE A 250 13.28 0.32 15.65
N ASP A 251 12.70 1.52 15.43
CA ASP A 251 13.03 2.43 14.33
C ASP A 251 12.79 1.83 12.94
N GLN A 252 11.80 0.96 12.82
CA GLN A 252 11.39 0.36 11.54
C GLN A 252 9.91 0.62 11.30
N GLY A 253 9.57 1.10 10.10
CA GLY A 253 8.18 1.39 9.72
C GLY A 253 7.59 0.39 8.74
N TRP A 254 8.42 -0.29 7.95
CA TRP A 254 8.03 -1.20 6.87
C TRP A 254 9.01 -2.35 6.75
N GLY A 255 8.62 -3.41 6.06
CA GLY A 255 9.43 -4.59 5.84
C GLY A 255 9.07 -5.73 6.78
N THR A 256 10.05 -6.52 7.12
CA THR A 256 9.89 -7.71 7.96
C THR A 256 10.65 -7.54 9.26
N ILE A 257 10.13 -8.06 10.35
CA ILE A 257 10.78 -8.05 11.66
C ILE A 257 10.77 -9.46 12.24
N LEU A 258 11.89 -9.89 12.79
CA LEU A 258 12.02 -11.17 13.47
C LEU A 258 12.12 -10.95 14.98
N TYR A 259 11.19 -11.54 15.72
CA TYR A 259 11.23 -11.63 17.18
C TYR A 259 11.66 -13.03 17.56
N ARG A 260 12.73 -13.14 18.34
CA ARG A 260 13.32 -14.40 18.80
C ARG A 260 13.33 -14.47 20.31
N THR A 261 12.88 -15.58 20.88
CA THR A 261 13.05 -15.91 22.29
C THR A 261 13.34 -17.40 22.45
N SER A 262 13.67 -17.86 23.64
CA SER A 262 13.77 -19.28 23.98
C SER A 262 12.66 -19.66 24.97
N LEU A 263 12.07 -20.84 24.81
CA LEU A 263 11.07 -21.33 25.73
C LEU A 263 11.69 -21.51 27.13
N PRO A 264 11.09 -20.91 28.16
CA PRO A 264 11.65 -20.98 29.53
C PRO A 264 11.54 -22.38 30.12
N GLU A 265 10.50 -23.13 29.77
CA GLU A 265 10.18 -24.47 30.25
C GLU A 265 9.76 -25.38 29.09
N GLU A 266 9.58 -26.67 29.40
CA GLU A 266 9.05 -27.66 28.49
C GLU A 266 7.58 -27.36 28.18
N VAL A 267 7.22 -27.34 26.89
CA VAL A 267 5.86 -27.10 26.39
C VAL A 267 5.23 -28.44 25.97
N LYS A 268 4.09 -28.78 26.56
CA LYS A 268 3.33 -29.99 26.20
C LYS A 268 2.62 -29.84 24.87
N ALA A 269 2.49 -30.93 24.12
CA ALA A 269 1.67 -30.95 22.92
C ALA A 269 0.23 -30.52 23.24
N GLY A 270 -0.32 -29.64 22.39
CA GLY A 270 -1.65 -29.05 22.56
C GLY A 270 -1.67 -27.71 23.30
N THR A 271 -0.52 -27.24 23.82
CA THR A 271 -0.39 -25.85 24.32
C THR A 271 -0.59 -24.88 23.17
N ILE A 272 -1.32 -23.80 23.42
CA ILE A 272 -1.57 -22.76 22.44
C ILE A 272 -0.53 -21.64 22.59
N LEU A 273 0.16 -21.31 21.52
CA LEU A 273 0.89 -20.04 21.37
C LEU A 273 -0.11 -19.00 20.88
N ARG A 274 -0.42 -18.00 21.70
CA ARG A 274 -1.30 -16.88 21.35
C ARG A 274 -0.45 -15.65 21.07
N ILE A 275 -0.62 -15.08 19.87
CA ILE A 275 0.05 -13.86 19.41
C ILE A 275 -1.02 -12.79 19.23
N THR A 276 -1.22 -11.96 20.26
CA THR A 276 -2.27 -10.94 20.25
C THR A 276 -1.83 -9.73 19.43
N GLU A 277 -2.69 -9.31 18.48
CA GLU A 277 -2.46 -8.18 17.59
C GLU A 277 -1.15 -8.31 16.80
N GLN A 278 -1.01 -9.44 16.06
CA GLN A 278 0.03 -9.58 15.04
C GLN A 278 -0.35 -8.80 13.76
N HIS A 279 0.56 -7.95 13.28
CA HIS A 279 0.38 -7.03 12.17
C HIS A 279 1.51 -7.15 11.16
N ASP A 280 1.38 -7.96 10.08
CA ASP A 280 0.08 -8.43 9.54
C ASP A 280 0.12 -9.92 9.14
N TRP A 281 1.28 -10.44 8.74
CA TRP A 281 1.46 -11.84 8.34
C TRP A 281 2.65 -12.44 9.05
N THR A 282 2.42 -13.49 9.82
CA THR A 282 3.42 -14.03 10.76
C THR A 282 3.73 -15.48 10.45
N GLN A 283 5.02 -15.81 10.36
CA GLN A 283 5.52 -17.17 10.35
C GLN A 283 6.08 -17.52 11.73
N VAL A 284 5.70 -18.68 12.24
CA VAL A 284 6.12 -19.19 13.55
C VAL A 284 7.04 -20.37 13.35
N PHE A 285 8.27 -20.28 13.86
CA PHE A 285 9.27 -21.35 13.76
C PHE A 285 9.70 -21.81 15.17
N ALA A 286 9.99 -23.10 15.31
CA ALA A 286 10.66 -23.68 16.48
C ALA A 286 11.95 -24.38 16.01
N ASP A 287 13.10 -23.96 16.55
CA ASP A 287 14.44 -24.42 16.14
C ASP A 287 14.64 -24.43 14.59
N GLY A 288 14.14 -23.38 13.94
CA GLY A 288 14.22 -23.18 12.49
C GLY A 288 13.14 -23.92 11.68
N LYS A 289 12.34 -24.79 12.31
CA LYS A 289 11.26 -25.51 11.62
C LYS A 289 9.97 -24.69 11.65
N LEU A 290 9.33 -24.47 10.49
CA LEU A 290 8.04 -23.80 10.39
C LEU A 290 6.95 -24.64 11.08
N LEU A 291 6.22 -24.00 11.99
CA LEU A 291 5.06 -24.60 12.68
C LEU A 291 3.74 -24.09 12.11
N ALA A 292 3.64 -22.79 11.80
CA ALA A 292 2.41 -22.18 11.32
C ALA A 292 2.67 -20.86 10.60
N ARG A 293 1.64 -20.43 9.85
CA ARG A 293 1.49 -19.07 9.33
C ARG A 293 0.20 -18.50 9.88
N LEU A 294 0.23 -17.23 10.26
CA LEU A 294 -0.93 -16.50 10.77
C LEU A 294 -1.20 -15.29 9.87
N ASP A 295 -2.44 -15.14 9.46
CA ASP A 295 -2.90 -14.06 8.61
C ASP A 295 -3.88 -13.14 9.36
N ARG A 296 -3.51 -11.86 9.53
CA ARG A 296 -4.38 -10.87 10.17
C ARG A 296 -5.73 -10.73 9.48
N ARG A 297 -5.80 -10.90 8.14
CA ARG A 297 -7.05 -10.81 7.38
C ARG A 297 -8.06 -11.88 7.79
N ALA A 298 -7.57 -13.05 8.19
CA ALA A 298 -8.38 -14.15 8.70
C ALA A 298 -8.64 -14.06 10.21
N GLY A 299 -8.06 -13.07 10.90
CA GLY A 299 -8.16 -12.94 12.37
C GLY A 299 -7.37 -13.99 13.13
N GLU A 300 -6.37 -14.60 12.51
CA GLU A 300 -5.59 -15.68 13.11
C GLU A 300 -4.60 -15.14 14.14
N GLN A 301 -4.63 -15.70 15.36
CA GLN A 301 -3.80 -15.28 16.49
C GLN A 301 -3.25 -16.46 17.30
N GLU A 302 -3.59 -17.70 16.98
CA GLU A 302 -3.27 -18.85 17.80
C GLU A 302 -2.65 -19.99 16.98
N VAL A 303 -1.66 -20.64 17.59
CA VAL A 303 -0.98 -21.81 17.03
C VAL A 303 -0.99 -22.93 18.07
N VAL A 304 -1.45 -24.10 17.69
CA VAL A 304 -1.34 -25.30 18.55
C VAL A 304 0.08 -25.86 18.42
N LEU A 305 0.84 -25.81 19.51
CA LEU A 305 2.22 -26.27 19.55
C LEU A 305 2.33 -27.79 19.69
N PRO A 306 3.33 -28.43 19.05
CA PRO A 306 3.76 -29.77 19.40
C PRO A 306 4.45 -29.76 20.78
N ALA A 307 4.84 -30.92 21.28
CA ALA A 307 5.71 -30.96 22.45
C ALA A 307 7.08 -30.37 22.11
N LEU A 308 7.52 -29.39 22.90
CA LEU A 308 8.79 -28.66 22.70
C LEU A 308 9.59 -28.67 24.02
N LYS A 309 10.91 -28.77 23.94
CA LYS A 309 11.79 -28.76 25.10
C LYS A 309 12.02 -27.36 25.65
N ALA A 310 12.36 -27.25 26.92
CA ALA A 310 12.95 -26.02 27.44
C ALA A 310 14.18 -25.63 26.66
N GLY A 311 14.34 -24.32 26.39
CA GLY A 311 15.41 -23.78 25.57
C GLY A 311 15.19 -23.85 24.05
N THR A 312 14.11 -24.48 23.56
CA THR A 312 13.74 -24.40 22.12
C THR A 312 13.66 -22.96 21.70
N GLN A 313 14.35 -22.61 20.61
CA GLN A 313 14.30 -21.28 20.01
C GLN A 313 12.97 -21.08 19.28
N LEU A 314 12.23 -20.07 19.69
CA LEU A 314 11.01 -19.64 19.05
C LEU A 314 11.28 -18.37 18.23
N ASP A 315 10.99 -18.42 16.93
CA ASP A 315 11.13 -17.32 15.99
C ASP A 315 9.76 -16.92 15.43
N LEU A 316 9.43 -15.65 15.54
CA LEU A 316 8.22 -15.04 14.98
C LEU A 316 8.65 -14.04 13.91
N LEU A 317 8.55 -14.41 12.64
CA LEU A 317 8.88 -13.57 11.50
C LEU A 317 7.62 -12.88 11.01
N VAL A 318 7.54 -11.57 11.19
CA VAL A 318 6.33 -10.77 10.89
C VAL A 318 6.58 -9.86 9.72
N GLU A 319 5.80 -9.98 8.64
CA GLU A 319 5.77 -9.02 7.55
C GLU A 319 4.72 -7.95 7.83
N ALA A 320 5.15 -6.69 7.73
CA ALA A 320 4.27 -5.54 7.72
C ALA A 320 3.69 -5.34 6.32
N MET A 321 2.38 -5.44 6.19
CA MET A 321 1.65 -5.12 4.96
C MET A 321 1.17 -3.66 4.96
N GLY A 322 0.18 -3.33 4.15
CA GLY A 322 -0.40 -1.98 4.08
C GLY A 322 -0.87 -1.46 5.45
N ARG A 323 -0.61 -0.19 5.73
CA ARG A 323 -1.18 0.46 6.93
C ARG A 323 -2.59 0.91 6.66
N VAL A 324 -3.45 0.78 7.67
CA VAL A 324 -4.79 1.36 7.60
C VAL A 324 -4.66 2.86 7.43
N ASN A 325 -5.26 3.39 6.35
CA ASN A 325 -5.14 4.79 5.94
C ASN A 325 -6.47 5.55 5.94
N PHE A 326 -7.53 4.92 6.42
CA PHE A 326 -8.87 5.51 6.45
C PHE A 326 -9.64 5.10 7.70
N ASP A 327 -10.60 5.98 8.16
CA ASP A 327 -11.46 5.77 9.31
C ASP A 327 -10.72 5.76 10.66
N LYS A 328 -11.37 5.33 11.70
CA LYS A 328 -10.92 5.42 13.11
C LYS A 328 -9.70 4.56 13.43
N SER A 329 -9.38 3.59 12.58
CA SER A 329 -8.30 2.62 12.80
C SER A 329 -6.95 3.01 12.21
N ILE A 330 -6.72 4.28 11.89
CA ILE A 330 -5.45 4.76 11.27
C ILE A 330 -4.22 4.69 12.18
N HIS A 331 -4.38 4.35 13.46
CA HIS A 331 -3.28 4.08 14.39
C HIS A 331 -2.76 2.65 14.27
N ASP A 332 -2.42 2.24 13.06
CA ASP A 332 -2.05 0.88 12.71
C ASP A 332 -0.52 0.66 12.82
N ARG A 333 -0.05 0.34 14.02
CA ARG A 333 1.35 -0.06 14.24
C ARG A 333 1.60 -1.46 13.73
N LYS A 334 2.86 -1.77 13.36
CA LYS A 334 3.27 -3.02 12.73
C LYS A 334 4.14 -3.89 13.64
N GLY A 335 4.31 -5.16 13.26
CA GLY A 335 4.92 -6.17 14.09
C GLY A 335 3.92 -6.78 15.07
N ILE A 336 4.36 -7.18 16.25
CA ILE A 336 3.47 -7.66 17.33
C ILE A 336 3.26 -6.50 18.28
N THR A 337 2.00 -6.05 18.42
CA THR A 337 1.70 -4.79 19.10
C THR A 337 1.25 -4.94 20.55
N GLU A 338 0.84 -6.14 20.97
CA GLU A 338 0.41 -6.41 22.35
C GLU A 338 1.27 -7.44 23.04
N LYS A 339 1.02 -8.75 22.87
CA LYS A 339 1.67 -9.79 23.67
C LYS A 339 1.75 -11.13 22.96
N VAL A 340 2.66 -11.98 23.46
CA VAL A 340 2.82 -13.39 23.08
C VAL A 340 2.75 -14.24 24.33
N GLU A 341 1.85 -15.23 24.35
CA GLU A 341 1.53 -16.04 25.53
C GLU A 341 1.49 -17.52 25.18
N LEU A 342 1.93 -18.34 26.13
CA LEU A 342 1.64 -19.77 26.15
C LEU A 342 0.37 -19.99 26.98
N VAL A 343 -0.60 -20.69 26.40
CA VAL A 343 -1.90 -20.96 27.06
C VAL A 343 -2.11 -22.46 27.16
N ASN A 344 -2.19 -22.96 28.40
CA ASN A 344 -2.45 -24.36 28.70
C ASN A 344 -3.65 -24.46 29.64
N GLY A 345 -4.84 -24.61 29.10
CA GLY A 345 -6.09 -24.56 29.83
C GLY A 345 -6.31 -23.21 30.51
N LYS A 346 -6.17 -23.14 31.85
CA LYS A 346 -6.31 -21.86 32.60
C LYS A 346 -4.97 -21.19 32.90
N ASP A 347 -3.87 -21.86 32.65
CA ASP A 347 -2.54 -21.34 32.90
C ASP A 347 -2.12 -20.52 31.68
N ILE A 348 -1.77 -19.25 31.90
CA ILE A 348 -1.34 -18.31 30.88
C ILE A 348 0.00 -17.73 31.31
N GLU A 349 1.01 -17.90 30.47
CA GLU A 349 2.37 -17.38 30.67
C GLU A 349 2.79 -16.48 29.52
N ALA A 350 3.16 -15.25 29.82
CA ALA A 350 3.68 -14.32 28.81
C ALA A 350 5.15 -14.64 28.50
N LEU A 351 5.47 -14.79 27.22
CA LEU A 351 6.86 -14.93 26.77
C LEU A 351 7.58 -13.60 26.82
N LYS A 352 8.82 -13.60 27.30
CA LYS A 352 9.66 -12.43 27.53
C LYS A 352 11.07 -12.60 26.96
N ASN A 353 11.92 -11.57 27.14
CA ASN A 353 13.33 -11.56 26.79
C ASN A 353 13.57 -11.79 25.29
N TRP A 354 13.06 -10.87 24.49
CA TRP A 354 13.10 -10.95 23.03
C TRP A 354 14.38 -10.33 22.44
N THR A 355 14.96 -11.05 21.52
CA THR A 355 15.98 -10.55 20.59
C THR A 355 15.29 -10.21 19.27
N VAL A 356 15.44 -8.97 18.80
CA VAL A 356 14.69 -8.44 17.65
C VAL A 356 15.65 -8.09 16.54
N TYR A 357 15.31 -8.49 15.31
CA TYR A 357 16.08 -8.23 14.11
C TYR A 357 15.23 -7.49 13.08
N ASN A 358 15.69 -6.32 12.64
CA ASN A 358 15.00 -5.49 11.67
C ASN A 358 15.44 -5.82 10.24
N PHE A 359 14.51 -6.16 9.36
CA PHE A 359 14.74 -6.34 7.92
C PHE A 359 14.05 -5.21 7.14
N PRO A 360 14.67 -4.03 7.04
CA PRO A 360 14.14 -2.93 6.26
C PRO A 360 14.13 -3.25 4.76
N VAL A 361 13.38 -2.48 3.98
CA VAL A 361 13.12 -2.74 2.56
C VAL A 361 13.87 -1.79 1.61
N ASN A 362 14.73 -0.93 2.12
CA ASN A 362 15.58 -0.09 1.30
C ASN A 362 16.61 -0.92 0.50
N TYR A 363 16.89 -0.50 -0.72
CA TYR A 363 17.74 -1.23 -1.65
C TYR A 363 19.13 -1.53 -1.09
N ASP A 364 19.80 -0.58 -0.45
CA ASP A 364 21.14 -0.77 0.11
C ASP A 364 21.18 -1.94 1.09
N PHE A 365 20.12 -2.07 1.91
CA PHE A 365 20.01 -3.18 2.85
C PHE A 365 19.82 -4.53 2.14
N VAL A 366 18.98 -4.62 1.11
CA VAL A 366 18.72 -5.90 0.43
C VAL A 366 19.86 -6.29 -0.51
N ALA A 367 20.54 -5.33 -1.11
CA ALA A 367 21.69 -5.57 -1.98
C ALA A 367 22.95 -6.03 -1.21
N ASP A 368 23.11 -5.57 0.04
CA ASP A 368 24.25 -5.90 0.92
C ASP A 368 24.00 -7.18 1.74
N LYS A 369 23.48 -8.23 1.11
CA LYS A 369 23.35 -9.55 1.74
C LYS A 369 24.46 -10.47 1.33
N ASN A 370 24.74 -11.47 2.15
CA ASN A 370 25.70 -12.51 1.83
C ASN A 370 25.08 -13.50 0.83
N TYR A 371 25.02 -13.09 -0.44
CA TYR A 371 24.51 -13.91 -1.53
C TYR A 371 25.45 -15.05 -1.87
N GLN A 372 24.92 -16.25 -1.95
CA GLN A 372 25.62 -17.47 -2.33
C GLN A 372 25.16 -17.93 -3.71
N ASP A 373 26.07 -18.50 -4.52
CA ASP A 373 25.73 -19.09 -5.81
C ASP A 373 24.88 -20.36 -5.57
N MET A 374 23.70 -20.41 -6.15
CA MET A 374 22.77 -21.56 -6.06
C MET A 374 23.34 -22.83 -6.69
N ASN A 375 24.34 -22.74 -7.58
CA ASN A 375 25.01 -23.88 -8.22
C ASN A 375 26.27 -24.31 -7.46
N SER A 376 26.66 -23.65 -6.37
CA SER A 376 27.87 -24.01 -5.63
C SER A 376 27.65 -25.27 -4.79
N SER A 377 28.70 -26.10 -4.68
CA SER A 377 28.68 -27.27 -3.80
C SER A 377 28.57 -26.90 -2.31
N ALA A 378 28.90 -25.66 -1.95
CA ALA A 378 28.69 -25.12 -0.60
C ALA A 378 27.21 -24.92 -0.25
N PHE A 379 26.31 -24.87 -1.26
CA PHE A 379 24.87 -24.76 -1.07
C PHE A 379 24.20 -26.10 -0.70
N CYS A 380 24.96 -27.22 -0.70
CA CYS A 380 24.47 -28.55 -0.31
C CYS A 380 24.07 -28.69 1.17
N GLY A 381 24.09 -27.62 1.96
CA GLY A 381 23.69 -27.62 3.38
C GLY A 381 22.19 -27.40 3.65
N ILE A 382 21.42 -27.00 2.63
CA ILE A 382 19.96 -27.09 2.69
C ILE A 382 19.61 -28.45 2.08
N GLU A 383 19.39 -29.45 2.92
CA GLU A 383 19.04 -30.80 2.45
C GLU A 383 17.82 -30.70 1.53
N LYS A 384 17.81 -31.49 0.42
CA LYS A 384 16.71 -31.54 -0.57
C LYS A 384 15.33 -31.88 0.02
N ASN A 385 15.22 -32.06 1.33
CA ASN A 385 14.02 -32.38 2.10
C ASN A 385 13.67 -31.32 3.14
N ASP A 386 14.45 -30.21 3.29
CA ASP A 386 14.10 -29.15 4.21
C ASP A 386 13.17 -28.15 3.51
N GLU A 387 12.07 -27.84 4.18
CA GLU A 387 11.14 -26.78 3.84
C GLU A 387 11.95 -25.53 3.53
N SER A 388 11.75 -24.93 2.35
CA SER A 388 12.46 -23.71 1.94
C SER A 388 12.33 -22.65 3.04
N VAL A 389 13.36 -21.82 3.22
CA VAL A 389 13.37 -20.74 4.23
C VAL A 389 13.18 -19.39 3.54
N PRO A 390 12.58 -18.39 4.20
CA PRO A 390 12.51 -17.04 3.64
C PRO A 390 13.89 -16.56 3.17
N ALA A 391 13.98 -16.08 1.92
CA ALA A 391 15.26 -15.72 1.32
C ALA A 391 15.13 -14.58 0.31
N TYR A 392 16.25 -13.88 0.10
CA TYR A 392 16.44 -13.03 -1.06
C TYR A 392 17.04 -13.85 -2.20
N TYR A 393 16.50 -13.67 -3.39
CA TYR A 393 17.00 -14.22 -4.65
C TYR A 393 17.50 -13.08 -5.52
N ARG A 394 18.64 -13.29 -6.21
CA ARG A 394 19.26 -12.26 -7.05
C ARG A 394 19.62 -12.83 -8.42
N ALA A 395 19.36 -12.03 -9.44
CA ALA A 395 19.71 -12.32 -10.81
C ALA A 395 20.11 -11.06 -11.58
N THR A 396 20.76 -11.25 -12.72
CA THR A 396 20.94 -10.23 -13.75
C THR A 396 20.34 -10.70 -15.07
N PHE A 397 19.83 -9.72 -15.84
CA PHE A 397 19.32 -9.95 -17.20
C PHE A 397 19.77 -8.82 -18.12
N THR A 398 19.89 -9.11 -19.42
CA THR A 398 20.40 -8.16 -20.40
C THR A 398 19.32 -7.76 -21.37
N LEU A 399 19.22 -6.45 -21.65
CA LEU A 399 18.28 -5.87 -22.59
C LEU A 399 19.01 -5.17 -23.73
N ASP A 400 18.56 -5.42 -24.97
CA ASP A 400 19.04 -4.74 -26.17
C ASP A 400 18.30 -3.43 -26.43
N LYS A 401 17.06 -3.32 -25.96
CA LYS A 401 16.19 -2.14 -26.03
C LYS A 401 15.46 -1.97 -24.70
N VAL A 402 14.94 -0.77 -24.48
CA VAL A 402 14.20 -0.41 -23.25
C VAL A 402 12.80 0.06 -23.63
N ALA A 403 11.80 -0.51 -22.96
CA ALA A 403 10.41 -0.07 -22.97
C ALA A 403 9.77 -0.54 -21.65
N ASP A 404 8.51 -0.16 -21.42
CA ASP A 404 7.75 -0.67 -20.28
C ASP A 404 7.56 -2.19 -20.37
N THR A 405 7.41 -2.84 -19.24
CA THR A 405 7.15 -4.29 -19.18
C THR A 405 6.38 -4.64 -17.90
N PHE A 406 6.03 -5.91 -17.75
CA PHE A 406 5.40 -6.46 -16.56
C PHE A 406 6.16 -7.71 -16.12
N PHE A 407 6.59 -7.77 -14.86
CA PHE A 407 7.16 -8.99 -14.29
C PHE A 407 6.06 -9.92 -13.83
N ASN A 408 6.00 -11.11 -14.40
CA ASN A 408 5.09 -12.16 -13.97
C ASN A 408 5.64 -12.83 -12.70
N MET A 409 4.89 -12.75 -11.61
CA MET A 409 5.21 -13.29 -10.29
C MET A 409 4.31 -14.48 -9.93
N GLU A 410 3.54 -15.03 -10.87
CA GLU A 410 2.54 -16.08 -10.63
C GLU A 410 3.14 -17.36 -10.01
N SER A 411 4.40 -17.69 -10.34
CA SER A 411 5.11 -18.86 -9.78
C SER A 411 5.74 -18.60 -8.39
N TRP A 412 5.72 -17.37 -7.90
CA TRP A 412 6.24 -16.98 -6.61
C TRP A 412 5.14 -16.95 -5.56
N GLY A 413 5.49 -17.15 -4.29
CA GLY A 413 4.48 -17.16 -3.23
C GLY A 413 4.13 -15.79 -2.68
N LYS A 414 4.99 -15.20 -1.85
CA LYS A 414 4.71 -13.91 -1.18
C LYS A 414 5.99 -13.14 -0.92
N GLY A 415 6.01 -11.87 -1.30
CA GLY A 415 7.19 -11.05 -1.01
C GLY A 415 7.24 -9.72 -1.73
N MET A 416 8.46 -9.27 -2.08
CA MET A 416 8.75 -8.00 -2.72
C MET A 416 9.81 -8.13 -3.81
N VAL A 417 9.78 -7.21 -4.77
CA VAL A 417 10.71 -7.16 -5.92
C VAL A 417 11.42 -5.81 -5.98
N TRP A 418 12.71 -5.83 -6.28
CA TRP A 418 13.53 -4.66 -6.61
C TRP A 418 14.20 -4.86 -7.97
N VAL A 419 14.23 -3.83 -8.79
CA VAL A 419 14.93 -3.81 -10.08
C VAL A 419 15.77 -2.56 -10.18
N ASN A 420 17.08 -2.71 -10.45
CA ASN A 420 18.04 -1.61 -10.54
C ASN A 420 17.98 -0.62 -9.37
N GLY A 421 17.69 -1.09 -8.17
CA GLY A 421 17.56 -0.24 -6.97
C GLY A 421 16.14 0.29 -6.69
N HIS A 422 15.21 0.12 -7.60
CA HIS A 422 13.81 0.56 -7.44
C HIS A 422 12.96 -0.57 -6.86
N ALA A 423 12.27 -0.29 -5.76
CA ALA A 423 11.31 -1.22 -5.17
C ALA A 423 10.01 -1.21 -6.01
N MET A 424 9.71 -2.33 -6.66
CA MET A 424 8.57 -2.47 -7.56
C MET A 424 7.24 -2.58 -6.82
N GLY A 425 7.21 -3.36 -5.77
CA GLY A 425 6.01 -3.63 -5.01
C GLY A 425 6.00 -5.03 -4.42
N ARG A 426 4.87 -5.38 -3.83
CA ARG A 426 4.58 -6.69 -3.27
C ARG A 426 3.96 -7.60 -4.32
N PHE A 427 4.23 -8.88 -4.18
CA PHE A 427 3.49 -9.95 -4.85
C PHE A 427 2.95 -10.93 -3.82
N TRP A 428 1.87 -11.62 -4.18
CA TRP A 428 1.29 -12.69 -3.38
C TRP A 428 0.47 -13.64 -4.27
N GLU A 429 0.74 -14.95 -4.16
CA GLU A 429 0.08 -16.00 -4.95
C GLU A 429 -1.45 -15.99 -4.91
N ILE A 430 -2.04 -15.42 -3.84
CA ILE A 430 -3.49 -15.35 -3.68
C ILE A 430 -4.17 -14.33 -4.60
N GLY A 431 -3.40 -13.47 -5.29
CA GLY A 431 -3.93 -12.45 -6.20
C GLY A 431 -4.81 -11.38 -5.56
N PRO A 432 -5.56 -10.64 -6.39
CA PRO A 432 -5.75 -10.80 -7.83
C PRO A 432 -4.55 -10.36 -8.68
N GLN A 433 -3.66 -9.51 -8.16
CA GLN A 433 -2.49 -9.04 -8.89
C GLN A 433 -1.45 -10.16 -9.01
N GLN A 434 -1.09 -10.54 -10.24
CA GLN A 434 -0.07 -11.54 -10.54
C GLN A 434 1.15 -10.97 -11.26
N THR A 435 1.06 -9.73 -11.76
CA THR A 435 2.15 -9.06 -12.47
C THR A 435 2.48 -7.73 -11.82
N LEU A 436 3.75 -7.32 -11.89
CA LEU A 436 4.22 -6.03 -11.40
C LEU A 436 4.62 -5.16 -12.58
N TYR A 437 3.99 -3.98 -12.72
CA TYR A 437 4.34 -2.99 -13.74
C TYR A 437 5.75 -2.46 -13.52
N MET A 438 6.55 -2.46 -14.59
CA MET A 438 7.90 -1.96 -14.61
C MET A 438 8.05 -0.86 -15.65
N PRO A 439 8.14 0.40 -15.25
CA PRO A 439 8.37 1.50 -16.17
C PRO A 439 9.74 1.41 -16.82
N GLY A 440 9.79 1.59 -18.15
CA GLY A 440 11.02 1.49 -18.92
C GLY A 440 12.13 2.47 -18.49
N CYS A 441 11.76 3.61 -17.88
CA CYS A 441 12.73 4.58 -17.37
C CYS A 441 13.61 4.07 -16.22
N TRP A 442 13.23 2.98 -15.57
CA TRP A 442 14.04 2.30 -14.53
C TRP A 442 14.87 1.15 -15.09
N LEU A 443 14.66 0.80 -16.35
CA LEU A 443 15.45 -0.18 -17.08
C LEU A 443 16.58 0.51 -17.83
N LYS A 444 17.62 -0.24 -18.17
CA LYS A 444 18.74 0.24 -18.99
C LYS A 444 19.11 -0.78 -20.06
N LYS A 445 19.60 -0.28 -21.19
CA LYS A 445 20.23 -1.12 -22.20
C LYS A 445 21.50 -1.75 -21.59
N GLY A 446 21.68 -3.04 -21.81
CA GLY A 446 22.74 -3.83 -21.18
C GLY A 446 22.23 -4.55 -19.92
N VAL A 447 23.09 -4.71 -18.93
CA VAL A 447 22.82 -5.52 -17.74
C VAL A 447 21.92 -4.78 -16.76
N ASN A 448 20.84 -5.43 -16.34
CA ASN A 448 19.92 -5.03 -15.28
C ASN A 448 19.98 -6.05 -14.15
N GLU A 449 19.70 -5.61 -12.94
CA GLU A 449 19.64 -6.45 -11.74
C GLU A 449 18.20 -6.59 -11.26
N ILE A 450 17.84 -7.77 -10.78
CA ILE A 450 16.60 -8.02 -10.05
C ILE A 450 16.90 -8.73 -8.73
N ILE A 451 16.26 -8.29 -7.66
CA ILE A 451 16.24 -8.94 -6.35
C ILE A 451 14.79 -9.24 -5.99
N VAL A 452 14.53 -10.44 -5.51
CA VAL A 452 13.23 -10.89 -5.02
C VAL A 452 13.39 -11.37 -3.59
N LEU A 453 12.62 -10.82 -2.65
CA LEU A 453 12.41 -11.43 -1.35
C LEU A 453 11.22 -12.37 -1.47
N ASP A 454 11.41 -13.65 -1.19
CA ASP A 454 10.30 -14.60 -1.04
C ASP A 454 10.20 -15.08 0.40
N LEU A 455 9.01 -14.88 0.97
CA LEU A 455 8.65 -15.28 2.34
C LEU A 455 7.87 -16.60 2.37
N SER A 456 7.45 -17.12 1.21
CA SER A 456 6.41 -18.16 1.15
C SER A 456 6.88 -19.57 1.44
N LEU A 457 8.16 -19.87 1.36
CA LEU A 457 8.71 -21.24 1.45
C LEU A 457 8.25 -22.17 0.30
N ILE A 458 7.99 -21.63 -0.87
CA ILE A 458 7.68 -22.42 -2.07
C ILE A 458 8.99 -22.81 -2.76
N HIS A 459 9.08 -24.07 -3.22
CA HIS A 459 10.19 -24.50 -4.06
C HIS A 459 10.02 -23.89 -5.46
N ILE A 460 10.99 -23.10 -5.88
CA ILE A 460 11.09 -22.60 -7.26
C ILE A 460 11.78 -23.63 -8.14
#